data_3efa595822106cab5fecd0ec125c3c6c
#
_entry.id   3efa595822106cab5fecd0ec125c3c6c
#
_cell.length_a   1.000
_cell.length_b   1.000
_cell.length_c   1.000
_cell.angle_alpha   90.00
_cell.angle_beta   90.00
_cell.angle_gamma   90.00
#
_symmetry.space_group_name_H-M   'P 1'
#
loop_
_entity.id
_entity.type
_entity.pdbx_description
1 polymer ?
#
loop_
_entity_poly.entity_id
_entity_poly.type
_entity_poly.pdbx_seq_one_letter_code
_entity_poly.pdbx_strand_id
1 'polypeptide(L)'
;MNFSMIRYVIGLVMLFESAFLSLPCLIALIYHEKKGFSFWIMLFVCLIIGILFVMKKPKKTVYYAKEGFLTVAISWIVMSFFGALPFVINGDIPSVVDAMFETVSGFTTTGSSILTDVEALARCSLFWRSFTHWVGGMGVFVFVLAVMPLVGGQNIHLMRAESPGPSVGKLVPKIRKTSMILYKIYIFMTIVMVVLLLLGKLPLFDSLLLAFGTAGTGGFSILNSGCASYSPYIQYLIAIFMILFGVNFNVYYFILIKKFKDAIHYEELKYYLLFIGASVAMITYNIHSLFPTIEQAFRHALFQVGTVITTTGYASTDFNKWPEFSKFILVMLMFSGACAGSTGGG
;
A
#
# COMPACT_ATOMS: atom_id res chain seq x y z
N MET A 1 16.95 -7.55 -26.71
CA MET A 1 15.83 -7.04 -25.91
C MET A 1 14.54 -7.06 -26.73
N ASN A 2 13.45 -7.53 -26.13
CA ASN A 2 12.15 -7.63 -26.80
C ASN A 2 11.30 -6.36 -26.52
N PHE A 3 11.61 -5.25 -27.20
CA PHE A 3 10.91 -3.98 -27.02
C PHE A 3 9.40 -4.05 -27.35
N SER A 4 8.98 -4.95 -28.25
CA SER A 4 7.56 -5.12 -28.56
C SER A 4 6.77 -5.71 -27.41
N MET A 5 7.42 -6.56 -26.61
CA MET A 5 6.83 -7.12 -25.40
C MET A 5 6.77 -6.07 -24.27
N ILE A 6 7.85 -5.32 -24.05
CA ILE A 6 7.88 -4.22 -23.07
C ILE A 6 6.75 -3.23 -23.37
N ARG A 7 6.64 -2.77 -24.62
CA ARG A 7 5.56 -1.87 -25.03
C ARG A 7 4.17 -2.44 -24.75
N TYR A 8 3.96 -3.73 -25.06
CA TYR A 8 2.67 -4.38 -24.85
C TYR A 8 2.29 -4.44 -23.36
N VAL A 9 3.25 -4.74 -22.48
CA VAL A 9 3.03 -4.77 -21.03
C VAL A 9 2.76 -3.37 -20.48
N ILE A 10 3.54 -2.35 -20.92
CA ILE A 10 3.28 -0.96 -20.52
C ILE A 10 1.87 -0.54 -21.00
N GLY A 11 1.45 -0.94 -22.19
CA GLY A 11 0.09 -0.69 -22.66
C GLY A 11 -0.99 -1.29 -21.74
N LEU A 12 -0.79 -2.51 -21.25
CA LEU A 12 -1.70 -3.11 -20.27
C LEU A 12 -1.69 -2.34 -18.94
N VAL A 13 -0.52 -1.92 -18.45
CA VAL A 13 -0.41 -1.10 -17.23
C VAL A 13 -1.20 0.20 -17.39
N MET A 14 -1.08 0.87 -18.55
CA MET A 14 -1.86 2.09 -18.85
C MET A 14 -3.37 1.85 -18.87
N LEU A 15 -3.82 0.69 -19.39
CA LEU A 15 -5.25 0.32 -19.35
C LEU A 15 -5.73 0.09 -17.90
N PHE A 16 -4.92 -0.55 -17.06
CA PHE A 16 -5.24 -0.67 -15.64
C PHE A 16 -5.29 0.68 -14.94
N GLU A 17 -4.34 1.56 -15.22
CA GLU A 17 -4.33 2.91 -14.66
C GLU A 17 -5.56 3.71 -15.09
N SER A 18 -5.96 3.62 -16.36
CA SER A 18 -7.21 4.21 -16.86
C SER A 18 -8.42 3.67 -16.08
N ALA A 19 -8.50 2.37 -15.84
CA ALA A 19 -9.57 1.78 -15.04
C ALA A 19 -9.55 2.28 -13.58
N PHE A 20 -8.38 2.45 -12.98
CA PHE A 20 -8.25 2.98 -11.63
C PHE A 20 -8.63 4.47 -11.54
N LEU A 21 -8.26 5.27 -12.55
CA LEU A 21 -8.65 6.69 -12.64
C LEU A 21 -10.18 6.89 -12.76
N SER A 22 -10.93 5.87 -13.13
CA SER A 22 -12.40 5.95 -13.14
C SER A 22 -12.99 6.13 -11.74
N LEU A 23 -12.29 5.64 -10.69
CA LEU A 23 -12.77 5.74 -9.32
C LEU A 23 -12.76 7.18 -8.78
N PRO A 24 -11.67 7.96 -8.86
CA PRO A 24 -11.71 9.38 -8.50
C PRO A 24 -12.67 10.19 -9.38
N CYS A 25 -12.89 9.80 -10.66
CA CYS A 25 -13.94 10.39 -11.48
C CYS A 25 -15.33 10.19 -10.88
N LEU A 26 -15.64 8.98 -10.39
CA LEU A 26 -16.89 8.68 -9.70
C LEU A 26 -17.04 9.48 -8.40
N ILE A 27 -15.96 9.61 -7.62
CA ILE A 27 -15.95 10.44 -6.40
C ILE A 27 -16.26 11.89 -6.75
N ALA A 28 -15.62 12.45 -7.78
CA ALA A 28 -15.86 13.81 -8.23
C ALA A 28 -17.33 14.03 -8.66
N LEU A 29 -17.96 13.04 -9.30
CA LEU A 29 -19.38 13.09 -9.65
C LEU A 29 -20.29 13.08 -8.41
N ILE A 30 -20.01 12.19 -7.45
CA ILE A 30 -20.81 12.07 -6.21
C ILE A 30 -20.76 13.37 -5.39
N TYR A 31 -19.57 14.01 -5.31
CA TYR A 31 -19.39 15.24 -4.54
C TYR A 31 -19.51 16.51 -5.37
N HIS A 32 -19.89 16.41 -6.65
CA HIS A 32 -20.03 17.56 -7.59
C HIS A 32 -18.78 18.44 -7.69
N GLU A 33 -17.60 17.83 -7.67
CA GLU A 33 -16.33 18.57 -7.71
C GLU A 33 -15.88 18.86 -9.14
N LYS A 34 -15.69 20.15 -9.48
CA LYS A 34 -15.18 20.56 -10.79
C LYS A 34 -13.75 20.06 -11.06
N LYS A 35 -12.94 19.92 -10.03
CA LYS A 35 -11.55 19.39 -10.11
C LYS A 35 -11.46 17.98 -10.67
N GLY A 36 -12.54 17.22 -10.62
CA GLY A 36 -12.64 15.90 -11.24
C GLY A 36 -12.39 15.85 -12.74
N PHE A 37 -12.51 16.99 -13.43
CA PHE A 37 -12.26 17.06 -14.88
C PHE A 37 -10.83 16.61 -15.26
N SER A 38 -9.84 16.89 -14.42
CA SER A 38 -8.46 16.45 -14.61
C SER A 38 -8.32 14.93 -14.68
N PHE A 39 -9.06 14.22 -13.81
CA PHE A 39 -9.08 12.75 -13.78
C PHE A 39 -9.74 12.17 -15.04
N TRP A 40 -10.79 12.79 -15.56
CA TRP A 40 -11.41 12.37 -16.83
C TRP A 40 -10.44 12.53 -18.01
N ILE A 41 -9.73 13.65 -18.11
CA ILE A 41 -8.71 13.85 -19.15
C ILE A 41 -7.69 12.73 -19.09
N MET A 42 -7.13 12.46 -17.91
CA MET A 42 -6.07 11.48 -17.75
C MET A 42 -6.57 10.04 -17.96
N LEU A 43 -7.80 9.74 -17.58
CA LEU A 43 -8.45 8.47 -17.87
C LEU A 43 -8.43 8.20 -19.39
N PHE A 44 -8.89 9.16 -20.20
CA PHE A 44 -8.93 8.99 -21.66
C PHE A 44 -7.54 8.96 -22.28
N VAL A 45 -6.59 9.76 -21.78
CA VAL A 45 -5.20 9.73 -22.25
C VAL A 45 -4.57 8.35 -22.00
N CYS A 46 -4.68 7.82 -20.78
CA CYS A 46 -4.19 6.49 -20.45
C CYS A 46 -4.87 5.40 -21.26
N LEU A 47 -6.20 5.51 -21.47
CA LEU A 47 -6.97 4.56 -22.28
C LEU A 47 -6.47 4.54 -23.73
N ILE A 48 -6.33 5.70 -24.36
CA ILE A 48 -5.88 5.81 -25.76
C ILE A 48 -4.47 5.25 -25.92
N ILE A 49 -3.53 5.67 -25.07
CA ILE A 49 -2.14 5.19 -25.12
C ILE A 49 -2.10 3.67 -24.88
N GLY A 50 -2.84 3.19 -23.88
CA GLY A 50 -2.94 1.77 -23.55
C GLY A 50 -3.44 0.95 -24.74
N ILE A 51 -4.53 1.36 -25.40
CA ILE A 51 -5.07 0.70 -26.57
C ILE A 51 -4.03 0.68 -27.71
N LEU A 52 -3.42 1.83 -28.04
CA LEU A 52 -2.42 1.92 -29.10
C LEU A 52 -1.24 0.98 -28.88
N PHE A 53 -0.80 0.83 -27.64
CA PHE A 53 0.33 -0.04 -27.29
C PHE A 53 -0.03 -1.53 -27.32
N VAL A 54 -1.29 -1.89 -26.99
CA VAL A 54 -1.76 -3.28 -26.96
C VAL A 54 -2.22 -3.77 -28.34
N MET A 55 -2.63 -2.90 -29.26
CA MET A 55 -3.13 -3.29 -30.59
C MET A 55 -2.16 -4.19 -31.36
N LYS A 56 -0.86 -3.93 -31.30
CA LYS A 56 0.15 -4.77 -31.95
C LYS A 56 0.71 -5.79 -30.96
N LYS A 57 0.17 -7.00 -30.99
CA LYS A 57 0.65 -8.11 -30.17
C LYS A 57 2.12 -8.46 -30.49
N PRO A 58 2.94 -8.79 -29.48
CA PRO A 58 4.32 -9.20 -29.71
C PRO A 58 4.39 -10.55 -30.44
N LYS A 59 5.25 -10.65 -31.46
CA LYS A 59 5.46 -11.91 -32.21
C LYS A 59 6.22 -12.96 -31.38
N LYS A 60 7.11 -12.51 -30.48
CA LYS A 60 7.88 -13.37 -29.56
C LYS A 60 7.43 -13.11 -28.14
N THR A 61 7.00 -14.15 -27.45
CA THR A 61 6.50 -14.09 -26.06
C THR A 61 7.55 -14.49 -25.02
N VAL A 62 8.79 -14.74 -25.46
CA VAL A 62 9.90 -15.09 -24.56
C VAL A 62 10.36 -13.84 -23.82
N TYR A 63 10.46 -13.93 -22.52
CA TYR A 63 10.76 -12.85 -21.60
C TYR A 63 11.92 -13.31 -20.69
N TYR A 64 13.02 -12.59 -20.75
CA TYR A 64 14.17 -12.86 -19.89
C TYR A 64 14.13 -11.94 -18.65
N ALA A 65 14.89 -12.28 -17.61
CA ALA A 65 14.93 -11.52 -16.37
C ALA A 65 15.26 -10.03 -16.60
N LYS A 66 16.17 -9.72 -17.51
CA LYS A 66 16.57 -8.34 -17.84
C LYS A 66 15.42 -7.49 -18.39
N GLU A 67 14.61 -8.07 -19.29
CA GLU A 67 13.41 -7.40 -19.79
C GLU A 67 12.35 -7.24 -18.71
N GLY A 68 12.26 -8.23 -17.80
CA GLY A 68 11.37 -8.19 -16.64
C GLY A 68 11.65 -6.99 -15.74
N PHE A 69 12.87 -6.86 -15.24
CA PHE A 69 13.29 -5.76 -14.38
C PHE A 69 13.08 -4.39 -15.06
N LEU A 70 13.47 -4.28 -16.32
CA LEU A 70 13.29 -3.03 -17.06
C LEU A 70 11.81 -2.66 -17.23
N THR A 71 10.96 -3.64 -17.52
CA THR A 71 9.51 -3.41 -17.66
C THR A 71 8.89 -2.96 -16.36
N VAL A 72 9.26 -3.58 -15.23
CA VAL A 72 8.80 -3.18 -13.91
C VAL A 72 9.20 -1.73 -13.62
N ALA A 73 10.48 -1.41 -13.78
CA ALA A 73 10.99 -0.05 -13.53
C ALA A 73 10.27 1.00 -14.40
N ILE A 74 10.13 0.75 -15.71
CA ILE A 74 9.42 1.67 -16.62
C ILE A 74 7.93 1.77 -16.23
N SER A 75 7.29 0.67 -15.85
CA SER A 75 5.88 0.68 -15.45
C SER A 75 5.63 1.57 -14.23
N TRP A 76 6.48 1.51 -13.21
CA TRP A 76 6.38 2.39 -12.04
C TRP A 76 6.57 3.87 -12.39
N ILE A 77 7.56 4.18 -13.26
CA ILE A 77 7.80 5.56 -13.73
C ILE A 77 6.58 6.06 -14.52
N VAL A 78 6.05 5.26 -15.43
CA VAL A 78 4.91 5.63 -16.29
C VAL A 78 3.66 5.84 -15.45
N MET A 79 3.30 4.89 -14.57
CA MET A 79 2.16 5.04 -13.66
C MET A 79 2.27 6.27 -12.77
N SER A 80 3.45 6.50 -12.19
CA SER A 80 3.66 7.68 -11.33
C SER A 80 3.53 8.98 -12.11
N PHE A 81 4.03 9.03 -13.35
CA PHE A 81 3.95 10.20 -14.20
C PHE A 81 2.49 10.54 -14.59
N PHE A 82 1.77 9.56 -15.13
CA PHE A 82 0.38 9.78 -15.56
C PHE A 82 -0.57 9.96 -14.36
N GLY A 83 -0.31 9.28 -13.25
CA GLY A 83 -1.04 9.45 -11.99
C GLY A 83 -0.80 10.79 -11.29
N ALA A 84 0.33 11.47 -11.57
CA ALA A 84 0.64 12.80 -11.04
C ALA A 84 -0.07 13.93 -11.79
N LEU A 85 -0.30 13.77 -13.10
CA LEU A 85 -0.84 14.83 -13.94
C LEU A 85 -2.23 15.35 -13.50
N PRO A 86 -3.16 14.55 -12.97
CA PRO A 86 -4.40 15.08 -12.41
C PRO A 86 -4.21 16.17 -11.37
N PHE A 87 -3.22 16.02 -10.46
CA PHE A 87 -2.91 17.00 -9.43
C PHE A 87 -2.38 18.32 -10.01
N VAL A 88 -1.61 18.24 -11.09
CA VAL A 88 -1.09 19.43 -11.78
C VAL A 88 -2.21 20.14 -12.52
N ILE A 89 -3.03 19.42 -13.27
CA ILE A 89 -4.11 19.97 -14.12
C ILE A 89 -5.19 20.64 -13.26
N ASN A 90 -5.54 20.07 -12.10
CA ASN A 90 -6.57 20.62 -11.22
C ASN A 90 -6.03 21.69 -10.25
N GLY A 91 -4.71 21.90 -10.23
CA GLY A 91 -4.05 22.91 -9.40
C GLY A 91 -3.93 22.53 -7.92
N ASP A 92 -4.20 21.28 -7.52
CA ASP A 92 -3.98 20.82 -6.14
C ASP A 92 -2.49 20.77 -5.80
N ILE A 93 -1.65 20.36 -6.76
CA ILE A 93 -0.19 20.39 -6.70
C ILE A 93 0.31 20.94 -8.03
N PRO A 94 0.53 22.27 -8.14
CA PRO A 94 0.85 22.90 -9.43
C PRO A 94 2.21 22.52 -10.00
N SER A 95 3.17 22.16 -9.15
CA SER A 95 4.52 21.74 -9.57
C SER A 95 4.49 20.29 -10.05
N VAL A 96 4.96 20.05 -11.26
CA VAL A 96 5.08 18.68 -11.82
C VAL A 96 6.01 17.81 -10.98
N VAL A 97 7.10 18.39 -10.47
CA VAL A 97 8.08 17.66 -9.65
C VAL A 97 7.45 17.23 -8.33
N ASP A 98 6.71 18.14 -7.68
CA ASP A 98 6.06 17.86 -6.40
C ASP A 98 4.90 16.86 -6.58
N ALA A 99 4.12 16.98 -7.65
CA ALA A 99 3.07 16.02 -7.99
C ALA A 99 3.64 14.62 -8.27
N MET A 100 4.78 14.56 -8.98
CA MET A 100 5.52 13.31 -9.18
C MET A 100 6.01 12.73 -7.86
N PHE A 101 6.60 13.55 -6.97
CA PHE A 101 7.04 13.11 -5.65
C PHE A 101 5.88 12.49 -4.86
N GLU A 102 4.74 13.20 -4.78
CA GLU A 102 3.55 12.73 -4.06
C GLU A 102 3.02 11.41 -4.63
N THR A 103 2.97 11.30 -5.97
CA THR A 103 2.44 10.10 -6.65
C THR A 103 3.40 8.91 -6.57
N VAL A 104 4.71 9.15 -6.71
CA VAL A 104 5.74 8.11 -6.49
C VAL A 104 5.66 7.61 -5.06
N SER A 105 5.62 8.54 -4.09
CA SER A 105 5.44 8.20 -2.66
C SER A 105 4.16 7.40 -2.43
N GLY A 106 3.08 7.73 -3.15
CA GLY A 106 1.83 6.99 -3.13
C GLY A 106 1.97 5.56 -3.63
N PHE A 107 2.42 5.37 -4.86
CA PHE A 107 2.54 4.05 -5.48
C PHE A 107 3.62 3.17 -4.86
N THR A 108 4.71 3.75 -4.37
CA THR A 108 5.75 2.99 -3.64
C THR A 108 5.41 2.77 -2.17
N THR A 109 4.24 3.24 -1.73
CA THR A 109 3.79 3.16 -0.34
C THR A 109 4.76 3.77 0.67
N THR A 110 5.53 4.77 0.25
CA THR A 110 6.52 5.45 1.10
C THR A 110 5.85 6.36 2.14
N GLY A 111 4.74 7.03 1.76
CA GLY A 111 3.98 7.89 2.66
C GLY A 111 4.59 9.27 2.96
N SER A 112 5.72 9.60 2.37
CA SER A 112 6.27 10.97 2.45
C SER A 112 5.45 11.92 1.60
N SER A 113 5.08 13.08 2.16
CA SER A 113 4.24 14.06 1.50
C SER A 113 4.90 15.44 1.46
N ILE A 114 4.70 16.16 0.36
CA ILE A 114 5.09 17.56 0.23
C ILE A 114 3.96 18.51 0.67
N LEU A 115 2.76 17.97 0.93
CA LEU A 115 1.59 18.75 1.28
C LEU A 115 1.68 19.23 2.73
N THR A 116 1.53 20.53 2.92
CA THR A 116 1.45 21.16 4.24
C THR A 116 0.01 21.18 4.78
N ASP A 117 -0.98 21.15 3.89
CA ASP A 117 -2.41 21.09 4.22
C ASP A 117 -3.12 20.08 3.32
N VAL A 118 -3.37 18.89 3.87
CA VAL A 118 -4.04 17.80 3.14
C VAL A 118 -5.56 17.98 3.10
N GLU A 119 -6.12 18.75 4.04
CA GLU A 119 -7.57 18.98 4.14
C GLU A 119 -8.05 19.99 3.09
N ALA A 120 -7.16 20.78 2.50
CA ALA A 120 -7.46 21.69 1.39
C ALA A 120 -7.67 20.99 0.04
N LEU A 121 -7.27 19.72 -0.08
CA LEU A 121 -7.41 18.96 -1.32
C LEU A 121 -8.88 18.64 -1.64
N ALA A 122 -9.21 18.58 -2.93
CA ALA A 122 -10.48 18.03 -3.39
C ALA A 122 -10.61 16.56 -2.97
N ARG A 123 -11.83 16.08 -2.69
CA ARG A 123 -12.08 14.69 -2.27
C ARG A 123 -11.65 13.68 -3.31
N CYS A 124 -11.84 13.97 -4.61
CA CYS A 124 -11.34 13.11 -5.68
C CYS A 124 -9.82 12.98 -5.65
N SER A 125 -9.09 14.05 -5.32
CA SER A 125 -7.63 14.05 -5.17
C SER A 125 -7.18 13.31 -3.90
N LEU A 126 -7.84 13.52 -2.76
CA LEU A 126 -7.61 12.76 -1.53
C LEU A 126 -7.86 11.26 -1.75
N PHE A 127 -8.94 10.92 -2.48
CA PHE A 127 -9.22 9.53 -2.82
C PHE A 127 -8.11 8.93 -3.65
N TRP A 128 -7.70 9.61 -4.73
CA TRP A 128 -6.63 9.12 -5.60
C TRP A 128 -5.33 8.92 -4.83
N ARG A 129 -4.94 9.88 -4.02
CA ARG A 129 -3.76 9.84 -3.16
C ARG A 129 -3.76 8.59 -2.24
N SER A 130 -4.84 8.32 -1.52
CA SER A 130 -4.95 7.14 -0.65
C SER A 130 -5.07 5.85 -1.45
N PHE A 131 -5.74 5.88 -2.61
CA PHE A 131 -5.92 4.72 -3.46
C PHE A 131 -4.60 4.28 -4.13
N THR A 132 -3.67 5.21 -4.41
CA THR A 132 -2.32 4.84 -4.89
C THR A 132 -1.58 3.96 -3.89
N HIS A 133 -1.73 4.18 -2.57
CA HIS A 133 -1.20 3.28 -1.55
C HIS A 133 -1.80 1.86 -1.66
N TRP A 134 -3.11 1.78 -1.83
CA TRP A 134 -3.77 0.47 -1.94
C TRP A 134 -3.33 -0.28 -3.20
N VAL A 135 -3.19 0.41 -4.32
CA VAL A 135 -2.64 -0.16 -5.57
C VAL A 135 -1.17 -0.54 -5.38
N GLY A 136 -0.38 0.32 -4.73
CA GLY A 136 1.03 0.10 -4.45
C GLY A 136 1.28 -1.11 -3.57
N GLY A 137 0.53 -1.27 -2.47
CA GLY A 137 0.60 -2.45 -1.60
C GLY A 137 0.24 -3.75 -2.31
N MET A 138 -0.58 -3.66 -3.37
CA MET A 138 -0.88 -4.78 -4.27
C MET A 138 0.13 -4.95 -5.40
N GLY A 139 1.02 -4.01 -5.63
CA GLY A 139 1.83 -3.87 -6.86
C GLY A 139 2.47 -5.16 -7.31
N VAL A 140 3.10 -5.88 -6.41
CA VAL A 140 3.69 -7.21 -6.65
C VAL A 140 2.67 -8.19 -7.22
N PHE A 141 1.45 -8.22 -6.68
CA PHE A 141 0.43 -9.22 -7.05
C PHE A 141 -0.29 -8.84 -8.34
N VAL A 142 -0.59 -7.57 -8.55
CA VAL A 142 -1.28 -7.09 -9.76
C VAL A 142 -0.39 -7.19 -10.98
N PHE A 143 0.87 -6.78 -10.84
CA PHE A 143 1.83 -6.87 -11.94
C PHE A 143 2.04 -8.31 -12.36
N VAL A 144 2.21 -9.22 -11.40
CA VAL A 144 2.33 -10.65 -11.66
C VAL A 144 1.08 -11.21 -12.35
N LEU A 145 -0.12 -10.80 -11.92
CA LEU A 145 -1.38 -11.24 -12.51
C LEU A 145 -1.58 -10.70 -13.94
N ALA A 146 -1.19 -9.47 -14.20
CA ALA A 146 -1.33 -8.84 -15.50
C ALA A 146 -0.35 -9.39 -16.55
N VAL A 147 0.88 -9.66 -16.15
CA VAL A 147 1.98 -10.04 -17.05
C VAL A 147 2.07 -11.54 -17.27
N MET A 148 1.74 -12.36 -16.26
CA MET A 148 1.90 -13.82 -16.33
C MET A 148 1.12 -14.54 -17.45
N PRO A 149 -0.12 -14.18 -17.80
CA PRO A 149 -0.83 -14.81 -18.91
C PRO A 149 -0.13 -14.64 -20.25
N LEU A 150 0.69 -13.58 -20.38
CA LEU A 150 1.34 -13.19 -21.62
C LEU A 150 2.68 -13.91 -21.84
N VAL A 151 3.28 -14.43 -20.80
CA VAL A 151 4.68 -14.83 -20.81
C VAL A 151 4.89 -16.35 -20.71
N GLY A 152 3.83 -17.15 -20.75
CA GLY A 152 3.95 -18.64 -20.81
C GLY A 152 4.91 -19.22 -19.76
N GLY A 153 4.40 -19.70 -18.67
CA GLY A 153 4.93 -20.74 -17.76
C GLY A 153 6.34 -20.69 -17.17
N GLN A 154 7.27 -19.85 -17.62
CA GLN A 154 8.67 -19.86 -17.16
C GLN A 154 9.13 -18.62 -16.38
N ASN A 155 8.23 -17.73 -15.96
CA ASN A 155 8.61 -16.41 -15.46
C ASN A 155 8.60 -16.28 -13.94
N ILE A 156 9.23 -17.17 -13.25
CA ILE A 156 9.65 -17.04 -11.84
C ILE A 156 10.52 -15.77 -11.64
N HIS A 157 11.22 -15.34 -12.67
CA HIS A 157 12.13 -14.19 -12.61
C HIS A 157 11.44 -12.84 -12.39
N LEU A 158 10.23 -12.65 -12.95
CA LEU A 158 9.49 -11.40 -12.77
C LEU A 158 8.98 -11.27 -11.33
N MET A 159 8.50 -12.37 -10.76
CA MET A 159 8.03 -12.42 -9.37
C MET A 159 9.17 -12.24 -8.36
N ARG A 160 10.36 -12.77 -8.67
CA ARG A 160 11.56 -12.55 -7.85
C ARG A 160 12.06 -11.12 -7.91
N ALA A 161 11.78 -10.38 -9.00
CA ALA A 161 12.19 -8.99 -9.14
C ALA A 161 11.40 -8.04 -8.22
N GLU A 162 10.15 -8.38 -7.89
CA GLU A 162 9.26 -7.54 -7.08
C GLU A 162 9.00 -8.07 -5.67
N SER A 163 9.27 -9.35 -5.40
CA SER A 163 9.09 -9.93 -4.07
C SER A 163 10.44 -10.02 -3.34
N PRO A 164 10.77 -9.06 -2.48
CA PRO A 164 11.94 -9.19 -1.62
C PRO A 164 11.69 -10.29 -0.59
N GLY A 165 12.46 -11.38 -0.67
CA GLY A 165 12.39 -12.44 0.32
C GLY A 165 12.99 -13.78 -0.16
N PRO A 166 13.53 -14.61 0.76
CA PRO A 166 14.35 -15.78 0.42
C PRO A 166 13.58 -16.97 -0.18
N SER A 167 12.26 -17.02 -0.09
CA SER A 167 11.50 -18.10 -0.75
C SER A 167 10.03 -17.77 -0.88
N VAL A 168 9.57 -17.59 -2.10
CA VAL A 168 8.15 -17.83 -2.41
C VAL A 168 8.00 -19.36 -2.40
N GLY A 169 7.59 -19.92 -1.26
CA GLY A 169 7.39 -21.36 -1.13
C GLY A 169 6.44 -21.89 -2.19
N LYS A 170 6.66 -23.10 -2.66
CA LYS A 170 5.80 -23.80 -3.64
C LYS A 170 4.41 -24.08 -3.04
N LEU A 171 3.61 -23.05 -2.81
CA LEU A 171 2.28 -23.16 -2.20
C LEU A 171 1.23 -23.71 -3.19
N VAL A 172 1.40 -23.38 -4.48
CA VAL A 172 0.48 -23.83 -5.55
C VAL A 172 1.28 -24.04 -6.83
N PRO A 173 1.01 -25.11 -7.60
CA PRO A 173 1.76 -25.43 -8.82
C PRO A 173 1.76 -24.34 -9.90
N LYS A 174 0.80 -23.41 -9.82
CA LYS A 174 0.69 -22.28 -10.76
C LYS A 174 0.75 -20.95 -9.99
N ILE A 175 1.82 -20.20 -10.18
CA ILE A 175 2.07 -18.87 -9.58
C ILE A 175 0.83 -17.96 -9.67
N ARG A 176 0.11 -17.97 -10.79
CA ARG A 176 -1.14 -17.21 -10.98
C ARG A 176 -2.21 -17.54 -9.92
N LYS A 177 -2.37 -18.82 -9.55
CA LYS A 177 -3.35 -19.22 -8.54
C LYS A 177 -2.96 -18.71 -7.16
N THR A 178 -1.66 -18.75 -6.84
CA THR A 178 -1.13 -18.21 -5.58
C THR A 178 -1.37 -16.72 -5.49
N SER A 179 -0.96 -15.94 -6.49
CA SER A 179 -1.16 -14.49 -6.53
C SER A 179 -2.64 -14.11 -6.41
N MET A 180 -3.55 -14.83 -7.09
CA MET A 180 -4.99 -14.58 -6.96
C MET A 180 -5.52 -14.82 -5.55
N ILE A 181 -5.02 -15.84 -4.84
CA ILE A 181 -5.43 -16.11 -3.46
C ILE A 181 -4.94 -15.00 -2.53
N LEU A 182 -3.67 -14.62 -2.63
CA LEU A 182 -3.10 -13.55 -1.83
C LEU A 182 -3.84 -12.22 -2.08
N TYR A 183 -4.17 -11.92 -3.33
CA TYR A 183 -4.98 -10.76 -3.70
C TYR A 183 -6.37 -10.77 -3.07
N LYS A 184 -7.07 -11.93 -3.10
CA LYS A 184 -8.36 -12.07 -2.44
C LYS A 184 -8.29 -11.86 -0.93
N ILE A 185 -7.21 -12.34 -0.28
CA ILE A 185 -6.97 -12.11 1.14
C ILE A 185 -6.80 -10.61 1.40
N TYR A 186 -6.00 -9.92 0.59
CA TYR A 186 -5.78 -8.48 0.71
C TYR A 186 -7.08 -7.68 0.61
N ILE A 187 -7.89 -7.95 -0.42
CA ILE A 187 -9.20 -7.31 -0.59
C ILE A 187 -10.12 -7.62 0.59
N PHE A 188 -10.20 -8.88 1.00
CA PHE A 188 -11.04 -9.31 2.12
C PHE A 188 -10.67 -8.58 3.41
N MET A 189 -9.38 -8.52 3.76
CA MET A 189 -8.91 -7.80 4.93
C MET A 189 -9.20 -6.30 4.85
N THR A 190 -9.04 -5.69 3.67
CA THR A 190 -9.41 -4.28 3.45
C THR A 190 -10.90 -4.05 3.69
N ILE A 191 -11.77 -4.91 3.16
CA ILE A 191 -13.23 -4.80 3.36
C ILE A 191 -13.58 -4.96 4.84
N VAL A 192 -13.00 -5.93 5.53
CA VAL A 192 -13.21 -6.13 6.98
C VAL A 192 -12.82 -4.88 7.75
N MET A 193 -11.67 -4.27 7.42
CA MET A 193 -11.24 -3.04 8.07
C MET A 193 -12.23 -1.89 7.82
N VAL A 194 -12.69 -1.68 6.59
CA VAL A 194 -13.70 -0.66 6.26
C VAL A 194 -14.97 -0.86 7.09
N VAL A 195 -15.48 -2.09 7.16
CA VAL A 195 -16.68 -2.41 7.95
C VAL A 195 -16.48 -2.08 9.43
N LEU A 196 -15.33 -2.43 10.00
CA LEU A 196 -15.04 -2.15 11.41
C LEU A 196 -14.85 -0.65 11.68
N LEU A 197 -14.28 0.11 10.73
CA LEU A 197 -14.19 1.58 10.83
C LEU A 197 -15.59 2.23 10.79
N LEU A 198 -16.49 1.73 9.93
CA LEU A 198 -17.89 2.17 9.87
C LEU A 198 -18.63 1.87 11.17
N LEU A 199 -18.41 0.71 11.80
CA LEU A 199 -18.97 0.39 13.12
C LEU A 199 -18.42 1.34 14.20
N GLY A 200 -17.20 1.86 14.02
CA GLY A 200 -16.62 2.92 14.84
C GLY A 200 -17.20 4.32 14.55
N LYS A 201 -18.29 4.42 13.75
CA LYS A 201 -18.97 5.66 13.35
C LYS A 201 -18.14 6.61 12.50
N LEU A 202 -17.10 6.12 11.82
CA LEU A 202 -16.35 6.92 10.86
C LEU A 202 -17.14 6.99 9.53
N PRO A 203 -17.19 8.15 8.84
CA PRO A 203 -17.81 8.26 7.53
C PRO A 203 -17.23 7.27 6.52
N LEU A 204 -18.07 6.80 5.57
CA LEU A 204 -17.63 5.81 4.56
C LEU A 204 -16.41 6.27 3.77
N PHE A 205 -16.37 7.54 3.38
CA PHE A 205 -15.27 8.11 2.63
C PHE A 205 -13.95 8.00 3.42
N ASP A 206 -13.94 8.47 4.67
CA ASP A 206 -12.76 8.42 5.53
C ASP A 206 -12.35 6.99 5.86
N SER A 207 -13.34 6.10 6.07
CA SER A 207 -13.11 4.67 6.31
C SER A 207 -12.40 3.99 5.13
N LEU A 208 -12.79 4.33 3.89
CA LEU A 208 -12.13 3.82 2.69
C LEU A 208 -10.70 4.31 2.59
N LEU A 209 -10.47 5.62 2.77
CA LEU A 209 -9.14 6.21 2.62
C LEU A 209 -8.16 5.69 3.67
N LEU A 210 -8.59 5.60 4.93
CA LEU A 210 -7.77 5.03 6.01
C LEU A 210 -7.49 3.55 5.78
N ALA A 211 -8.49 2.78 5.33
CA ALA A 211 -8.28 1.37 5.02
C ALA A 211 -7.30 1.19 3.86
N PHE A 212 -7.32 2.03 2.84
CA PHE A 212 -6.38 1.99 1.73
C PHE A 212 -4.95 2.29 2.18
N GLY A 213 -4.76 3.36 2.96
CA GLY A 213 -3.45 3.73 3.48
C GLY A 213 -2.88 2.69 4.46
N THR A 214 -3.74 2.06 5.27
CA THR A 214 -3.34 1.01 6.20
C THR A 214 -3.02 -0.30 5.47
N ALA A 215 -3.88 -0.71 4.52
CA ALA A 215 -3.68 -1.96 3.77
C ALA A 215 -2.43 -1.93 2.91
N GLY A 216 -2.16 -0.79 2.26
CA GLY A 216 -0.94 -0.56 1.51
C GLY A 216 0.28 -0.27 2.39
N THR A 217 0.11 -0.12 3.71
CA THR A 217 1.16 0.31 4.64
C THR A 217 1.86 1.61 4.20
N GLY A 218 1.08 2.55 3.66
CA GLY A 218 1.62 3.77 3.05
C GLY A 218 1.53 5.02 3.93
N GLY A 219 0.51 5.14 4.81
CA GLY A 219 0.44 6.17 5.84
C GLY A 219 0.00 7.57 5.41
N PHE A 220 -0.49 7.76 4.20
CA PHE A 220 -1.08 9.05 3.84
C PHE A 220 -2.31 9.35 4.71
N SER A 221 -2.20 10.37 5.54
CA SER A 221 -3.31 10.88 6.34
C SER A 221 -4.28 11.69 5.48
N ILE A 222 -5.55 11.71 5.91
CA ILE A 222 -6.61 12.56 5.37
C ILE A 222 -6.85 13.80 6.23
N LEU A 223 -6.24 13.86 7.42
CA LEU A 223 -6.28 14.96 8.36
C LEU A 223 -4.87 15.49 8.62
N ASN A 224 -4.74 16.80 8.80
CA ASN A 224 -3.48 17.44 9.16
C ASN A 224 -2.97 16.97 10.53
N SER A 225 -3.87 16.59 11.43
CA SER A 225 -3.56 16.01 12.74
C SER A 225 -3.11 14.55 12.70
N GLY A 226 -3.02 13.94 11.51
CA GLY A 226 -2.77 12.52 11.37
C GLY A 226 -3.89 11.67 11.98
N CYS A 227 -3.53 10.70 12.81
CA CYS A 227 -4.50 9.87 13.52
C CYS A 227 -4.75 10.30 14.97
N ALA A 228 -4.23 11.47 15.40
CA ALA A 228 -4.35 11.93 16.77
C ALA A 228 -5.78 12.28 17.19
N SER A 229 -6.59 12.81 16.26
CA SER A 229 -7.97 13.25 16.51
C SER A 229 -9.01 12.13 16.51
N TYR A 230 -8.64 10.92 16.07
CA TYR A 230 -9.58 9.79 16.07
C TYR A 230 -9.81 9.21 17.48
N SER A 231 -10.99 8.61 17.65
CA SER A 231 -11.35 7.94 18.89
C SER A 231 -10.38 6.79 19.24
N PRO A 232 -10.26 6.42 20.53
CA PRO A 232 -9.43 5.29 20.96
C PRO A 232 -9.73 4.00 20.18
N TYR A 233 -11.00 3.71 19.91
CA TYR A 233 -11.41 2.56 19.13
C TYR A 233 -10.78 2.55 17.72
N ILE A 234 -10.85 3.69 17.00
CA ILE A 234 -10.29 3.83 15.67
C ILE A 234 -8.76 3.69 15.71
N GLN A 235 -8.09 4.30 16.69
CA GLN A 235 -6.64 4.19 16.85
C GLN A 235 -6.20 2.76 17.10
N TYR A 236 -6.88 2.01 17.98
CA TYR A 236 -6.60 0.58 18.17
C TYR A 236 -6.83 -0.23 16.90
N LEU A 237 -7.93 0.04 16.20
CA LEU A 237 -8.26 -0.68 14.98
C LEU A 237 -7.19 -0.48 13.91
N ILE A 238 -6.76 0.77 13.68
CA ILE A 238 -5.69 1.06 12.73
C ILE A 238 -4.39 0.35 13.16
N ALA A 239 -4.00 0.43 14.45
CA ALA A 239 -2.78 -0.21 14.95
C ALA A 239 -2.79 -1.72 14.73
N ILE A 240 -3.91 -2.38 15.04
CA ILE A 240 -4.06 -3.84 14.85
C ILE A 240 -3.99 -4.19 13.36
N PHE A 241 -4.68 -3.44 12.49
CA PHE A 241 -4.66 -3.73 11.06
C PHE A 241 -3.30 -3.43 10.40
N MET A 242 -2.56 -2.40 10.84
CA MET A 242 -1.17 -2.21 10.43
C MET A 242 -0.34 -3.47 10.74
N ILE A 243 -0.42 -3.98 11.96
CA ILE A 243 0.28 -5.20 12.36
C ILE A 243 -0.16 -6.41 11.52
N LEU A 244 -1.46 -6.57 11.27
CA LEU A 244 -1.99 -7.66 10.47
C LEU A 244 -1.52 -7.59 9.01
N PHE A 245 -1.53 -6.42 8.37
CA PHE A 245 -1.01 -6.25 7.02
C PHE A 245 0.51 -6.44 6.94
N GLY A 246 1.24 -6.24 8.05
CA GLY A 246 2.66 -6.55 8.19
C GLY A 246 3.00 -8.03 8.36
N VAL A 247 2.01 -8.92 8.51
CA VAL A 247 2.22 -10.38 8.57
C VAL A 247 2.43 -10.94 7.16
N ASN A 248 3.30 -11.93 7.04
CA ASN A 248 3.49 -12.66 5.78
C ASN A 248 2.17 -13.29 5.29
N PHE A 249 1.75 -12.96 4.07
CA PHE A 249 0.47 -13.41 3.51
C PHE A 249 0.35 -14.92 3.35
N ASN A 250 1.47 -15.66 3.34
CA ASN A 250 1.46 -17.11 3.36
C ASN A 250 0.85 -17.68 4.66
N VAL A 251 0.97 -16.97 5.78
CA VAL A 251 0.35 -17.36 7.05
C VAL A 251 -1.18 -17.39 6.90
N TYR A 252 -1.76 -16.37 6.29
CA TYR A 252 -3.21 -16.33 6.01
C TYR A 252 -3.63 -17.44 5.05
N TYR A 253 -2.80 -17.75 4.06
CA TYR A 253 -3.05 -18.88 3.18
C TYR A 253 -3.07 -20.20 3.94
N PHE A 254 -2.13 -20.45 4.86
CA PHE A 254 -2.15 -21.64 5.71
C PHE A 254 -3.40 -21.73 6.59
N ILE A 255 -3.88 -20.60 7.12
CA ILE A 255 -5.13 -20.54 7.88
C ILE A 255 -6.32 -20.93 6.98
N LEU A 256 -6.40 -20.42 5.74
CA LEU A 256 -7.47 -20.73 4.78
C LEU A 256 -7.53 -22.21 4.41
N ILE A 257 -6.38 -22.87 4.28
CA ILE A 257 -6.33 -24.31 3.97
C ILE A 257 -6.36 -25.19 5.23
N LYS A 258 -6.72 -24.61 6.40
CA LYS A 258 -6.84 -25.26 7.72
C LYS A 258 -5.54 -25.91 8.23
N LYS A 259 -4.39 -25.45 7.76
CA LYS A 259 -3.07 -25.87 8.26
C LYS A 259 -2.60 -24.96 9.41
N PHE A 260 -3.37 -24.91 10.48
CA PHE A 260 -3.12 -24.01 11.62
C PHE A 260 -1.75 -24.28 12.30
N LYS A 261 -1.30 -25.52 12.33
CA LYS A 261 0.02 -25.86 12.89
C LYS A 261 1.14 -25.17 12.10
N ASP A 262 1.08 -25.22 10.78
CA ASP A 262 2.09 -24.60 9.92
C ASP A 262 2.07 -23.07 10.04
N ALA A 263 0.87 -22.48 10.19
CA ALA A 263 0.71 -21.04 10.42
C ALA A 263 1.33 -20.58 11.75
N ILE A 264 1.07 -21.31 12.87
CA ILE A 264 1.58 -20.95 14.20
C ILE A 264 3.08 -21.22 14.32
N HIS A 265 3.59 -22.22 13.64
CA HIS A 265 5.02 -22.57 13.66
C HIS A 265 5.85 -21.75 12.66
N TYR A 266 5.24 -20.80 11.96
CA TYR A 266 5.97 -19.93 11.05
C TYR A 266 6.93 -19.05 11.85
N GLU A 267 8.23 -19.30 11.72
CA GLU A 267 9.27 -18.69 12.58
C GLU A 267 9.25 -17.18 12.51
N GLU A 268 9.15 -16.62 11.31
CA GLU A 268 9.13 -15.18 11.09
C GLU A 268 7.96 -14.51 11.85
N LEU A 269 6.76 -15.12 11.85
CA LEU A 269 5.60 -14.62 12.59
C LEU A 269 5.86 -14.55 14.09
N LYS A 270 6.52 -15.57 14.64
CA LYS A 270 6.83 -15.63 16.08
C LYS A 270 7.75 -14.49 16.50
N TYR A 271 8.84 -14.28 15.75
CA TYR A 271 9.78 -13.20 16.04
C TYR A 271 9.16 -11.83 15.80
N TYR A 272 8.36 -11.66 14.74
CA TYR A 272 7.64 -10.43 14.47
C TYR A 272 6.73 -10.03 15.63
N LEU A 273 5.89 -10.95 16.11
CA LEU A 273 5.00 -10.70 17.27
C LEU A 273 5.77 -10.50 18.57
N LEU A 274 6.89 -11.21 18.75
CA LEU A 274 7.75 -11.04 19.93
C LEU A 274 8.37 -9.63 19.96
N PHE A 275 8.92 -9.16 18.82
CA PHE A 275 9.48 -7.81 18.73
C PHE A 275 8.44 -6.73 18.99
N ILE A 276 7.24 -6.88 18.44
CA ILE A 276 6.12 -5.96 18.67
C ILE A 276 5.77 -5.96 20.16
N GLY A 277 5.50 -7.13 20.74
CA GLY A 277 5.09 -7.25 22.15
C GLY A 277 6.13 -6.70 23.13
N ALA A 278 7.41 -7.05 22.92
CA ALA A 278 8.49 -6.55 23.75
C ALA A 278 8.66 -5.03 23.63
N SER A 279 8.63 -4.50 22.41
CA SER A 279 8.76 -3.05 22.17
C SER A 279 7.59 -2.27 22.75
N VAL A 280 6.35 -2.75 22.57
CA VAL A 280 5.17 -2.13 23.16
C VAL A 280 5.27 -2.12 24.70
N ALA A 281 5.66 -3.22 25.33
CA ALA A 281 5.81 -3.29 26.77
C ALA A 281 6.88 -2.32 27.30
N MET A 282 8.06 -2.32 26.68
CA MET A 282 9.17 -1.44 27.08
C MET A 282 8.81 0.04 26.89
N ILE A 283 8.23 0.41 25.75
CA ILE A 283 7.83 1.79 25.48
C ILE A 283 6.71 2.20 26.42
N THR A 284 5.66 1.38 26.61
CA THR A 284 4.56 1.69 27.54
C THR A 284 5.08 1.97 28.93
N TYR A 285 5.99 1.13 29.44
CA TYR A 285 6.63 1.35 30.75
C TYR A 285 7.44 2.66 30.79
N ASN A 286 8.12 3.00 29.72
CA ASN A 286 8.99 4.20 29.68
C ASN A 286 8.20 5.50 29.55
N ILE A 287 7.03 5.50 28.88
CA ILE A 287 6.22 6.71 28.63
C ILE A 287 4.98 6.83 29.54
N HIS A 288 4.73 5.90 30.45
CA HIS A 288 3.50 5.90 31.26
C HIS A 288 3.27 7.19 32.06
N SER A 289 4.35 7.85 32.50
CA SER A 289 4.29 9.11 33.24
C SER A 289 3.94 10.33 32.38
N LEU A 290 4.01 10.21 31.05
CA LEU A 290 3.67 11.28 30.11
C LEU A 290 2.17 11.34 29.79
N PHE A 291 1.42 10.32 30.17
CA PHE A 291 -0.01 10.20 29.89
C PHE A 291 -0.85 10.07 31.14
N PRO A 292 -2.09 10.58 31.15
CA PRO A 292 -2.99 10.50 32.31
C PRO A 292 -3.32 9.07 32.73
N THR A 293 -3.33 8.12 31.80
CA THR A 293 -3.65 6.70 32.06
C THR A 293 -2.66 5.76 31.37
N ILE A 294 -2.46 4.58 31.99
CA ILE A 294 -1.65 3.51 31.40
C ILE A 294 -2.25 3.04 30.05
N GLU A 295 -3.59 3.07 29.94
CA GLU A 295 -4.28 2.75 28.67
C GLU A 295 -3.84 3.68 27.54
N GLN A 296 -3.78 4.98 27.77
CA GLN A 296 -3.32 5.93 26.76
C GLN A 296 -1.85 5.69 26.37
N ALA A 297 -0.98 5.46 27.36
CA ALA A 297 0.42 5.13 27.10
C ALA A 297 0.54 3.84 26.26
N PHE A 298 -0.20 2.79 26.62
CA PHE A 298 -0.23 1.54 25.86
C PHE A 298 -0.75 1.71 24.44
N ARG A 299 -1.85 2.45 24.25
CA ARG A 299 -2.45 2.71 22.94
C ARG A 299 -1.48 3.43 22.02
N HIS A 300 -0.85 4.50 22.50
CA HIS A 300 0.12 5.25 21.71
C HIS A 300 1.40 4.45 21.45
N ALA A 301 1.87 3.65 22.42
CA ALA A 301 2.99 2.74 22.22
C ALA A 301 2.67 1.68 21.15
N LEU A 302 1.51 1.01 21.24
CA LEU A 302 1.07 0.02 20.24
C LEU A 302 0.94 0.65 18.85
N PHE A 303 0.36 1.84 18.78
CA PHE A 303 0.19 2.57 17.52
C PHE A 303 1.55 2.90 16.88
N GLN A 304 2.48 3.48 17.64
CA GLN A 304 3.79 3.87 17.14
C GLN A 304 4.69 2.68 16.81
N VAL A 305 4.66 1.61 17.61
CA VAL A 305 5.36 0.36 17.28
C VAL A 305 4.77 -0.24 16.00
N GLY A 306 3.44 -0.32 15.91
CA GLY A 306 2.76 -0.85 14.73
C GLY A 306 3.13 -0.05 13.46
N THR A 307 3.02 1.27 13.51
CA THR A 307 3.28 2.13 12.35
C THR A 307 4.73 2.11 11.89
N VAL A 308 5.70 1.99 12.83
CA VAL A 308 7.12 1.99 12.52
C VAL A 308 7.57 0.65 11.97
N ILE A 309 7.23 -0.47 12.64
CA ILE A 309 7.67 -1.81 12.21
C ILE A 309 7.07 -2.21 10.86
N THR A 310 5.85 -1.73 10.55
CA THR A 310 5.18 -2.00 9.27
C THR A 310 5.48 -0.95 8.21
N THR A 311 6.36 0.02 8.52
CA THR A 311 6.70 1.13 7.63
C THR A 311 5.50 1.96 7.15
N THR A 312 4.37 1.95 7.90
CA THR A 312 3.14 2.64 7.50
C THR A 312 3.28 4.16 7.62
N GLY A 313 3.81 4.69 8.73
CA GLY A 313 4.08 6.11 8.87
C GLY A 313 2.94 6.96 9.47
N TYR A 314 1.80 6.39 9.87
CA TYR A 314 0.78 7.13 10.62
C TYR A 314 1.28 7.57 12.00
N ALA A 315 0.82 8.72 12.48
CA ALA A 315 1.11 9.19 13.83
C ALA A 315 -0.17 9.43 14.64
N SER A 316 -0.22 8.92 15.86
CA SER A 316 -1.30 9.17 16.82
C SER A 316 -0.92 10.19 17.89
N THR A 317 0.35 10.53 18.01
CA THR A 317 0.92 11.50 18.94
C THR A 317 2.31 11.91 18.47
N ASP A 318 2.81 13.02 19.01
CA ASP A 318 4.18 13.50 18.74
C ASP A 318 5.20 12.72 19.58
N PHE A 319 5.77 11.67 18.98
CA PHE A 319 6.79 10.83 19.63
C PHE A 319 8.14 11.52 19.81
N ASN A 320 8.37 12.70 19.20
CA ASN A 320 9.60 13.47 19.43
C ASN A 320 9.72 13.92 20.89
N LYS A 321 8.58 14.04 21.60
CA LYS A 321 8.52 14.36 23.03
C LYS A 321 8.76 13.18 23.96
N TRP A 322 8.94 11.98 23.41
CA TRP A 322 9.18 10.78 24.19
C TRP A 322 10.63 10.70 24.68
N PRO A 323 10.90 9.96 25.79
CA PRO A 323 12.25 9.72 26.27
C PRO A 323 13.12 9.03 25.20
N GLU A 324 14.43 9.30 25.26
CA GLU A 324 15.41 8.81 24.27
C GLU A 324 15.39 7.28 24.13
N PHE A 325 15.17 6.57 25.22
CA PHE A 325 15.07 5.10 25.17
C PHE A 325 13.91 4.61 24.27
N SER A 326 12.74 5.24 24.37
CA SER A 326 11.60 4.89 23.51
C SER A 326 11.88 5.23 22.05
N LYS A 327 12.49 6.37 21.77
CA LYS A 327 12.91 6.77 20.42
C LYS A 327 13.94 5.80 19.85
N PHE A 328 14.91 5.37 20.65
CA PHE A 328 15.91 4.37 20.25
C PHE A 328 15.26 3.04 19.84
N ILE A 329 14.27 2.54 20.62
CA ILE A 329 13.52 1.33 20.24
C ILE A 329 12.82 1.52 18.87
N LEU A 330 12.15 2.66 18.66
CA LEU A 330 11.50 2.93 17.37
C LEU A 330 12.51 2.94 16.21
N VAL A 331 13.68 3.52 16.40
CA VAL A 331 14.75 3.50 15.37
C VAL A 331 15.22 2.07 15.09
N MET A 332 15.38 1.22 16.11
CA MET A 332 15.73 -0.20 15.90
C MET A 332 14.65 -0.94 15.11
N LEU A 333 13.38 -0.65 15.35
CA LEU A 333 12.27 -1.26 14.60
C LEU A 333 12.25 -0.84 13.12
N MET A 334 12.72 0.38 12.78
CA MET A 334 12.84 0.81 11.37
C MET A 334 13.81 -0.08 10.57
N PHE A 335 14.85 -0.63 11.22
CA PHE A 335 15.81 -1.52 10.57
C PHE A 335 15.30 -2.96 10.45
N SER A 336 14.38 -3.39 11.34
CA SER A 336 13.85 -4.76 11.31
C SER A 336 12.77 -4.96 10.25
N GLY A 337 11.91 -3.95 10.04
CA GLY A 337 10.80 -4.01 9.11
C GLY A 337 9.69 -5.01 9.51
N ALA A 338 8.72 -5.21 8.60
CA ALA A 338 7.66 -6.20 8.74
C ALA A 338 8.08 -7.59 8.22
N CYS A 339 7.15 -8.54 8.13
CA CYS A 339 7.46 -9.86 7.55
C CYS A 339 7.70 -9.77 6.03
N ALA A 340 8.67 -10.54 5.53
CA ALA A 340 8.86 -10.72 4.10
C ALA A 340 7.60 -11.31 3.44
N GLY A 341 7.17 -10.74 2.30
CA GLY A 341 5.92 -11.15 1.66
C GLY A 341 4.65 -10.65 2.35
N SER A 342 4.77 -9.59 3.14
CA SER A 342 3.69 -8.71 3.59
C SER A 342 3.57 -7.47 2.67
N THR A 343 2.64 -6.58 2.95
CA THR A 343 2.56 -5.28 2.25
C THR A 343 3.59 -4.28 2.76
N GLY A 344 4.09 -4.43 4.00
CA GLY A 344 5.05 -3.51 4.61
C GLY A 344 6.50 -3.72 4.18
N GLY A 345 6.80 -4.80 3.48
CA GLY A 345 8.17 -5.15 3.16
C GLY A 345 9.01 -5.50 4.42
N GLY A 346 10.06 -6.32 4.26
CA GLY A 346 10.96 -6.73 5.33
C GLY A 346 12.33 -7.09 4.76
#